data_bc528289903d54c917bee012d370a6c9
#
_entry.id   bc528289903d54c917bee012d370a6c9
#
_cell.length_a   1.000
_cell.length_b   1.000
_cell.length_c   1.000
_cell.angle_alpha   90.00
_cell.angle_beta   90.00
_cell.angle_gamma   90.00
#
_symmetry.space_group_name_H-M   'P 1'
#
loop_
_entity.id
_entity.type
_entity.pdbx_description
1 polymer ?
#
loop_
_entity_poly.entity_id
_entity_poly.type
_entity_poly.pdbx_seq_one_letter_code
_entity_poly.pdbx_strand_id
1 'polypeptide(L)'
;MLNMFYRFASKYNLNLVLPKSNIGNFNYLGYGTTLNPKELVPLIAGESYNILCNHVVYNRQAFRAIMPRDTMYIGILREPVAHFMSAFSYYGGGSFMREQTKHLPLSEINLMKAFLQNPYKYSTSGTIYYLNNKMSFDFGLNQTDYGNSAAISEFISRLDEDFILVIILEYLDESLVLLKRILCWEMQDIIYIPVNVRFSRRSQRSKTAKLNKKDIKNLQKYNKADFLLYDIFKKRLLFQIQDADIDFQSELKQFRKIQSQVYVFCKKWLKRNLIIFESKWNSMFTISPVDCLNMMRDELNVVKETIDKANEKYVLWSQAEQTEY
;
A
#
# COMPACT_ATOMS: atom_id res chain seq x y z
N MET A 1 -3.17 3.02 3.71
CA MET A 1 -3.81 3.12 2.38
C MET A 1 -5.05 2.22 2.26
N LEU A 2 -4.96 0.90 2.42
CA LEU A 2 -6.08 -0.03 2.28
C LEU A 2 -7.32 0.44 3.09
N ASN A 3 -7.17 0.74 4.37
CA ASN A 3 -8.24 1.25 5.23
C ASN A 3 -8.96 2.50 4.65
N MET A 4 -8.25 3.38 3.95
CA MET A 4 -8.84 4.57 3.29
C MET A 4 -9.81 4.15 2.18
N PHE A 5 -9.41 3.23 1.31
CA PHE A 5 -10.27 2.70 0.24
C PHE A 5 -11.47 1.93 0.77
N TYR A 6 -11.30 1.17 1.86
CA TYR A 6 -12.41 0.46 2.51
C TYR A 6 -13.43 1.42 3.12
N ARG A 7 -12.98 2.51 3.76
CA ARG A 7 -13.86 3.55 4.28
C ARG A 7 -14.62 4.26 3.14
N PHE A 8 -13.92 4.54 2.05
CA PHE A 8 -14.52 5.12 0.85
C PHE A 8 -15.57 4.18 0.25
N ALA A 9 -15.24 2.91 0.07
CA ALA A 9 -16.17 1.90 -0.43
C ALA A 9 -17.42 1.78 0.45
N SER A 10 -17.24 1.75 1.78
CA SER A 10 -18.35 1.69 2.73
C SER A 10 -19.24 2.95 2.68
N LYS A 11 -18.64 4.15 2.53
CA LYS A 11 -19.38 5.42 2.44
C LYS A 11 -20.27 5.50 1.22
N TYR A 12 -19.80 4.98 0.07
CA TYR A 12 -20.48 5.08 -1.21
C TYR A 12 -21.11 3.76 -1.70
N ASN A 13 -21.18 2.74 -0.82
CA ASN A 13 -21.73 1.41 -1.11
C ASN A 13 -21.12 0.78 -2.38
N LEU A 14 -19.79 0.80 -2.48
CA LEU A 14 -19.03 0.29 -3.62
C LEU A 14 -18.63 -1.16 -3.43
N ASN A 15 -18.59 -1.92 -4.51
CA ASN A 15 -18.18 -3.32 -4.53
C ASN A 15 -16.64 -3.45 -4.58
N LEU A 16 -16.10 -4.06 -3.55
CA LEU A 16 -14.67 -4.39 -3.45
C LEU A 16 -14.37 -5.75 -4.06
N VAL A 17 -13.20 -5.90 -4.69
CA VAL A 17 -12.67 -7.24 -5.02
C VAL A 17 -12.17 -7.86 -3.72
N LEU A 18 -12.83 -8.91 -3.25
CA LEU A 18 -12.57 -9.55 -1.98
C LEU A 18 -12.21 -11.03 -2.17
N PRO A 19 -11.24 -11.58 -1.40
CA PRO A 19 -10.94 -13.01 -1.42
C PRO A 19 -12.04 -13.80 -0.70
N LYS A 20 -12.28 -15.04 -1.09
CA LYS A 20 -13.13 -15.95 -0.34
C LYS A 20 -12.56 -16.25 1.04
N SER A 21 -13.44 -16.42 2.06
CA SER A 21 -13.07 -16.54 3.47
C SER A 21 -12.21 -17.77 3.81
N ASN A 22 -12.19 -18.80 3.00
CA ASN A 22 -11.46 -20.05 3.22
C ASN A 22 -9.99 -20.01 2.77
N ILE A 23 -9.50 -18.90 2.22
CA ILE A 23 -8.10 -18.71 1.90
C ILE A 23 -7.41 -18.09 3.12
N GLY A 24 -6.48 -18.77 3.74
CA GLY A 24 -5.94 -18.56 5.09
C GLY A 24 -5.46 -17.16 5.51
N ASN A 25 -5.34 -16.20 4.58
CA ASN A 25 -5.09 -14.78 4.86
C ASN A 25 -6.11 -13.92 4.12
N PHE A 26 -7.08 -13.38 4.84
CA PHE A 26 -8.23 -12.63 4.32
C PHE A 26 -7.90 -11.39 3.47
N ASN A 27 -6.69 -10.89 3.50
CA ASN A 27 -6.27 -9.71 2.74
C ASN A 27 -5.51 -10.02 1.44
N TYR A 28 -5.34 -11.29 1.08
CA TYR A 28 -4.65 -11.70 -0.15
C TYR A 28 -5.64 -12.15 -1.22
N LEU A 29 -5.57 -11.54 -2.41
CA LEU A 29 -6.25 -12.01 -3.63
C LEU A 29 -5.40 -13.02 -4.40
N GLY A 30 -4.08 -13.06 -4.10
CA GLY A 30 -3.11 -14.03 -4.62
C GLY A 30 -1.84 -13.95 -3.81
N TYR A 31 -1.51 -15.01 -3.06
CA TYR A 31 -0.30 -15.04 -2.22
C TYR A 31 0.94 -15.25 -3.09
N GLY A 32 1.70 -14.17 -3.33
CA GLY A 32 2.86 -14.20 -4.21
C GLY A 32 2.54 -14.46 -5.69
N THR A 33 1.27 -14.31 -6.07
CA THR A 33 0.78 -14.52 -7.43
C THR A 33 -0.24 -13.44 -7.78
N THR A 34 -0.69 -13.40 -9.03
CA THR A 34 -1.83 -12.58 -9.43
C THR A 34 -3.16 -13.18 -8.94
N LEU A 35 -4.24 -12.41 -9.06
CA LEU A 35 -5.58 -12.87 -8.66
C LEU A 35 -6.09 -14.04 -9.52
N ASN A 36 -6.90 -14.88 -8.87
CA ASN A 36 -7.69 -15.91 -9.53
C ASN A 36 -9.18 -15.57 -9.38
N PRO A 37 -9.92 -15.31 -10.47
CA PRO A 37 -11.36 -14.96 -10.38
C PRO A 37 -12.21 -15.98 -9.64
N LYS A 38 -11.85 -17.27 -9.65
CA LYS A 38 -12.56 -18.34 -8.94
C LYS A 38 -12.45 -18.25 -7.41
N GLU A 39 -11.45 -17.53 -6.94
CA GLU A 39 -11.15 -17.34 -5.50
C GLU A 39 -11.69 -16.01 -4.96
N LEU A 40 -12.50 -15.29 -5.75
CA LEU A 40 -13.12 -14.03 -5.34
C LEU A 40 -14.54 -14.25 -4.80
N VAL A 41 -14.94 -13.41 -3.84
CA VAL A 41 -16.35 -13.33 -3.43
C VAL A 41 -17.16 -12.91 -4.66
N PRO A 42 -18.21 -13.68 -5.04
CA PRO A 42 -18.98 -13.36 -6.22
C PRO A 42 -19.82 -12.09 -6.01
N LEU A 43 -20.10 -11.40 -7.10
CA LEU A 43 -21.05 -10.28 -7.13
C LEU A 43 -22.45 -10.76 -7.46
N ILE A 44 -23.46 -9.97 -7.09
CA ILE A 44 -24.82 -10.12 -7.51
C ILE A 44 -24.91 -9.88 -9.03
N ALA A 45 -25.81 -10.57 -9.71
CA ALA A 45 -25.98 -10.40 -11.15
C ALA A 45 -26.29 -8.93 -11.50
N GLY A 46 -25.57 -8.41 -12.51
CA GLY A 46 -25.68 -7.01 -12.95
C GLY A 46 -24.78 -6.03 -12.20
N GLU A 47 -24.12 -6.45 -11.12
CA GLU A 47 -23.12 -5.61 -10.44
C GLU A 47 -21.72 -5.76 -11.07
N SER A 48 -20.86 -4.76 -10.87
CA SER A 48 -19.44 -4.79 -11.23
C SER A 48 -18.58 -4.41 -10.05
N TYR A 49 -17.31 -4.85 -10.07
CA TYR A 49 -16.34 -4.42 -9.09
C TYR A 49 -15.96 -2.94 -9.31
N ASN A 50 -15.85 -2.20 -8.22
CA ASN A 50 -15.49 -0.78 -8.23
C ASN A 50 -14.06 -0.55 -7.75
N ILE A 51 -13.57 -1.33 -6.76
CA ILE A 51 -12.26 -1.13 -6.13
C ILE A 51 -11.56 -2.46 -5.95
N LEU A 52 -10.28 -2.52 -6.37
CA LEU A 52 -9.35 -3.59 -6.07
C LEU A 52 -8.17 -3.00 -5.29
N CYS A 53 -8.05 -3.32 -4.00
CA CYS A 53 -6.99 -2.76 -3.15
C CYS A 53 -6.35 -3.75 -2.17
N ASN A 54 -6.72 -5.03 -2.20
CA ASN A 54 -6.12 -6.08 -1.39
C ASN A 54 -4.78 -6.54 -1.98
N HIS A 55 -3.97 -7.24 -1.16
CA HIS A 55 -2.65 -7.72 -1.59
C HIS A 55 -2.73 -8.70 -2.75
N VAL A 56 -2.05 -8.38 -3.82
CA VAL A 56 -1.99 -9.18 -5.05
C VAL A 56 -0.81 -8.71 -5.91
N VAL A 57 -0.20 -9.62 -6.67
CA VAL A 57 0.78 -9.24 -7.69
C VAL A 57 0.05 -8.68 -8.91
N TYR A 58 0.41 -7.48 -9.32
CA TYR A 58 -0.18 -6.84 -10.49
C TYR A 58 0.03 -7.67 -11.75
N ASN A 59 -1.07 -7.86 -12.48
CA ASN A 59 -1.06 -8.44 -13.83
C ASN A 59 -2.13 -7.76 -14.67
N ARG A 60 -1.70 -7.06 -15.72
CA ARG A 60 -2.58 -6.26 -16.60
C ARG A 60 -3.78 -7.07 -17.11
N GLN A 61 -3.53 -8.29 -17.60
CA GLN A 61 -4.58 -9.12 -18.18
C GLN A 61 -5.58 -9.61 -17.14
N ALA A 62 -5.08 -10.12 -16.01
CA ALA A 62 -5.92 -10.62 -14.94
C ALA A 62 -6.80 -9.52 -14.34
N PHE A 63 -6.25 -8.30 -14.17
CA PHE A 63 -7.01 -7.17 -13.63
C PHE A 63 -8.07 -6.68 -14.60
N ARG A 64 -7.72 -6.55 -15.89
CA ARG A 64 -8.68 -6.14 -16.95
C ARG A 64 -9.78 -7.17 -17.22
N ALA A 65 -9.57 -8.42 -16.81
CA ALA A 65 -10.58 -9.48 -16.96
C ALA A 65 -11.75 -9.32 -15.97
N ILE A 66 -11.55 -8.62 -14.84
CA ILE A 66 -12.56 -8.48 -13.78
C ILE A 66 -12.96 -7.02 -13.51
N MET A 67 -12.06 -6.07 -13.77
CA MET A 67 -12.32 -4.65 -13.54
C MET A 67 -12.88 -3.95 -14.79
N PRO A 68 -13.68 -2.89 -14.62
CA PRO A 68 -14.14 -2.05 -15.73
C PRO A 68 -12.99 -1.54 -16.62
N ARG A 69 -13.28 -1.24 -17.89
CA ARG A 69 -12.25 -0.82 -18.86
C ARG A 69 -11.61 0.53 -18.54
N ASP A 70 -12.33 1.40 -17.87
CA ASP A 70 -11.95 2.74 -17.45
C ASP A 70 -11.30 2.77 -16.05
N THR A 71 -10.94 1.61 -15.50
CA THR A 71 -10.29 1.50 -14.20
C THR A 71 -8.96 2.26 -14.17
N MET A 72 -8.84 3.17 -13.20
CA MET A 72 -7.61 3.90 -12.92
C MET A 72 -6.69 3.10 -11.99
N TYR A 73 -5.46 2.87 -12.42
CA TYR A 73 -4.46 2.14 -11.63
C TYR A 73 -3.61 3.11 -10.81
N ILE A 74 -3.49 2.82 -9.51
CA ILE A 74 -2.73 3.61 -8.56
C ILE A 74 -1.76 2.67 -7.85
N GLY A 75 -0.47 3.00 -7.89
CA GLY A 75 0.56 2.27 -7.20
C GLY A 75 1.06 2.98 -5.94
N ILE A 76 1.86 2.28 -5.14
CA ILE A 76 2.58 2.88 -4.00
C ILE A 76 3.99 2.33 -3.92
N LEU A 77 4.97 3.22 -3.78
CA LEU A 77 6.37 2.90 -3.61
C LEU A 77 6.93 3.59 -2.36
N ARG A 78 8.00 3.01 -1.85
CA ARG A 78 8.78 3.56 -0.74
C ARG A 78 10.25 3.63 -1.13
N GLU A 79 11.02 4.55 -0.52
CA GLU A 79 12.47 4.63 -0.70
C GLU A 79 13.10 3.24 -0.45
N PRO A 80 13.88 2.69 -1.40
CA PRO A 80 14.31 1.28 -1.38
C PRO A 80 15.13 0.88 -0.17
N VAL A 81 15.99 1.77 0.39
CA VAL A 81 16.75 1.47 1.61
C VAL A 81 15.81 1.37 2.81
N ALA A 82 14.87 2.32 2.93
CA ALA A 82 13.87 2.32 3.99
C ALA A 82 12.90 1.14 3.86
N HIS A 83 12.55 0.76 2.63
CA HIS A 83 11.75 -0.44 2.35
C HIS A 83 12.48 -1.70 2.81
N PHE A 84 13.73 -1.91 2.35
CA PHE A 84 14.56 -3.06 2.75
C PHE A 84 14.71 -3.18 4.26
N MET A 85 15.06 -2.09 4.95
CA MET A 85 15.22 -2.10 6.40
C MET A 85 13.92 -2.48 7.12
N SER A 86 12.78 -1.99 6.64
CA SER A 86 11.47 -2.31 7.17
C SER A 86 11.10 -3.77 6.93
N ALA A 87 11.28 -4.26 5.71
CA ALA A 87 11.01 -5.64 5.32
C ALA A 87 11.91 -6.63 6.09
N PHE A 88 13.20 -6.34 6.23
CA PHE A 88 14.14 -7.16 6.99
C PHE A 88 13.68 -7.35 8.43
N SER A 89 13.22 -6.29 9.08
CA SER A 89 12.72 -6.35 10.45
C SER A 89 11.37 -7.05 10.56
N TYR A 90 10.48 -6.78 9.62
CA TYR A 90 9.10 -7.27 9.67
C TYR A 90 8.99 -8.76 9.33
N TYR A 91 9.68 -9.22 8.28
CA TYR A 91 9.61 -10.60 7.79
C TYR A 91 10.64 -11.55 8.45
N GLY A 92 11.24 -11.16 9.56
CA GLY A 92 12.12 -12.04 10.35
C GLY A 92 13.53 -12.20 9.79
N GLY A 93 13.98 -11.31 8.91
CA GLY A 93 15.36 -11.31 8.38
C GLY A 93 16.43 -11.27 9.50
N GLY A 94 16.13 -10.55 10.58
CA GLY A 94 16.97 -10.53 11.78
C GLY A 94 17.08 -11.89 12.46
N SER A 95 15.97 -12.62 12.63
CA SER A 95 15.95 -13.97 13.21
C SER A 95 16.69 -14.96 12.31
N PHE A 96 16.40 -14.94 11.01
CA PHE A 96 17.10 -15.75 10.02
C PHE A 96 18.61 -15.52 10.05
N MET A 97 19.06 -14.26 10.05
CA MET A 97 20.51 -13.96 10.09
C MET A 97 21.17 -14.34 11.41
N ARG A 98 20.47 -14.30 12.55
CA ARG A 98 21.00 -14.80 13.83
C ARG A 98 21.35 -16.27 13.77
N GLU A 99 20.48 -17.08 13.17
CA GLU A 99 20.76 -18.51 12.95
C GLU A 99 21.98 -18.71 12.05
N GLN A 100 22.08 -17.94 10.95
CA GLN A 100 23.21 -18.02 10.02
C GLN A 100 24.54 -17.55 10.64
N THR A 101 24.50 -16.65 11.63
CA THR A 101 25.68 -16.13 12.33
C THR A 101 25.99 -16.89 13.64
N LYS A 102 25.41 -18.11 13.83
CA LYS A 102 25.61 -18.96 15.02
C LYS A 102 25.31 -18.18 16.32
N HIS A 103 24.21 -17.45 16.32
CA HIS A 103 23.71 -16.68 17.47
C HIS A 103 24.67 -15.63 18.05
N LEU A 104 25.60 -15.09 17.25
CA LEU A 104 26.41 -13.95 17.67
C LEU A 104 25.51 -12.80 18.12
N PRO A 105 25.84 -12.10 19.23
CA PRO A 105 25.03 -11.01 19.77
C PRO A 105 25.15 -9.73 18.92
N LEU A 106 24.72 -9.80 17.66
CA LEU A 106 24.75 -8.69 16.73
C LEU A 106 23.49 -7.84 16.83
N SER A 107 23.64 -6.53 16.72
CA SER A 107 22.53 -5.63 16.55
C SER A 107 21.84 -5.89 15.20
N GLU A 108 20.56 -5.53 15.07
CA GLU A 108 19.79 -5.72 13.83
C GLU A 108 20.45 -5.08 12.60
N ILE A 109 21.04 -3.88 12.77
CA ILE A 109 21.77 -3.23 11.69
C ILE A 109 23.03 -3.99 11.27
N ASN A 110 23.73 -4.64 12.20
CA ASN A 110 24.92 -5.46 11.90
C ASN A 110 24.50 -6.77 11.20
N LEU A 111 23.35 -7.32 11.53
CA LEU A 111 22.76 -8.45 10.80
C LEU A 111 22.40 -8.07 9.36
N MET A 112 21.82 -6.88 9.14
CA MET A 112 21.57 -6.33 7.79
C MET A 112 22.86 -6.18 6.99
N LYS A 113 23.93 -5.62 7.62
CA LYS A 113 25.25 -5.48 6.98
C LYS A 113 25.87 -6.83 6.62
N ALA A 114 25.78 -7.82 7.52
CA ALA A 114 26.25 -9.18 7.25
C ALA A 114 25.48 -9.82 6.08
N PHE A 115 24.17 -9.67 6.03
CA PHE A 115 23.36 -10.09 4.90
C PHE A 115 23.81 -9.44 3.58
N LEU A 116 23.98 -8.12 3.57
CA LEU A 116 24.34 -7.35 2.38
C LEU A 116 25.76 -7.60 1.85
N GLN A 117 26.63 -8.28 2.60
CA GLN A 117 27.94 -8.72 2.09
C GLN A 117 27.82 -9.81 1.02
N ASN A 118 26.86 -10.72 1.15
CA ASN A 118 26.60 -11.77 0.18
C ASN A 118 25.12 -12.21 0.21
N PRO A 119 24.17 -11.36 -0.25
CA PRO A 119 22.75 -11.65 -0.12
C PRO A 119 22.32 -12.88 -0.93
N TYR A 120 22.95 -13.16 -2.07
CA TYR A 120 22.63 -14.31 -2.91
C TYR A 120 22.92 -15.67 -2.25
N LYS A 121 23.82 -15.71 -1.28
CA LYS A 121 24.08 -16.93 -0.46
C LYS A 121 22.82 -17.43 0.25
N TYR A 122 21.88 -16.53 0.52
CA TYR A 122 20.68 -16.80 1.31
C TYR A 122 19.40 -16.87 0.48
N SER A 123 19.50 -16.82 -0.84
CA SER A 123 18.36 -16.67 -1.78
C SER A 123 17.33 -17.82 -1.75
N THR A 124 17.68 -18.97 -1.18
CA THR A 124 16.79 -20.13 -1.08
C THR A 124 15.82 -20.09 0.12
N SER A 125 15.99 -19.14 1.04
CA SER A 125 15.11 -18.99 2.20
C SER A 125 13.83 -18.24 1.84
N GLY A 126 12.67 -18.74 2.25
CA GLY A 126 11.37 -18.09 2.06
C GLY A 126 11.31 -16.67 2.66
N THR A 127 12.01 -16.40 3.75
CA THR A 127 12.12 -15.06 4.37
C THR A 127 12.81 -14.06 3.43
N ILE A 128 13.78 -14.51 2.65
CA ILE A 128 14.59 -13.67 1.76
C ILE A 128 13.81 -13.19 0.53
N TYR A 129 12.78 -13.93 0.14
CA TYR A 129 11.84 -13.54 -0.91
C TYR A 129 11.32 -12.10 -0.74
N TYR A 130 11.02 -11.69 0.50
CA TYR A 130 10.52 -10.35 0.81
C TYR A 130 11.59 -9.26 0.82
N LEU A 131 12.86 -9.62 0.60
CA LEU A 131 14.00 -8.70 0.66
C LEU A 131 14.58 -8.36 -0.72
N ASN A 132 14.20 -9.11 -1.78
CA ASN A 132 14.77 -8.94 -3.13
C ASN A 132 13.74 -8.36 -4.10
N ASN A 133 13.93 -7.12 -4.51
CA ASN A 133 13.10 -6.43 -5.50
C ASN A 133 11.60 -6.61 -5.25
N LYS A 134 11.19 -6.55 -3.97
CA LYS A 134 9.81 -6.89 -3.58
C LYS A 134 8.78 -5.91 -4.14
N MET A 135 9.11 -4.62 -4.22
CA MET A 135 8.22 -3.64 -4.84
C MET A 135 8.02 -3.94 -6.33
N SER A 136 9.10 -4.16 -7.07
CA SER A 136 9.03 -4.53 -8.50
C SER A 136 8.28 -5.84 -8.72
N PHE A 137 8.45 -6.82 -7.81
CA PHE A 137 7.71 -8.07 -7.83
C PHE A 137 6.20 -7.83 -7.68
N ASP A 138 5.78 -7.01 -6.71
CA ASP A 138 4.36 -6.71 -6.49
C ASP A 138 3.73 -5.96 -7.68
N PHE A 139 4.54 -5.19 -8.41
CA PHE A 139 4.15 -4.60 -9.70
C PHE A 139 4.23 -5.56 -10.89
N GLY A 140 4.58 -6.84 -10.68
CA GLY A 140 4.53 -7.88 -11.70
C GLY A 140 5.83 -8.15 -12.46
N LEU A 141 6.99 -7.67 -11.99
CA LEU A 141 8.28 -8.05 -12.57
C LEU A 141 8.60 -9.51 -12.22
N ASN A 142 8.90 -10.31 -13.24
CA ASN A 142 9.31 -11.68 -13.01
C ASN A 142 10.69 -11.73 -12.33
N GLN A 143 10.87 -12.66 -11.40
CA GLN A 143 12.15 -12.85 -10.69
C GLN A 143 13.31 -13.20 -11.61
N THR A 144 13.06 -13.90 -12.72
CA THR A 144 14.06 -14.21 -13.75
C THR A 144 14.66 -12.96 -14.41
N ASP A 145 13.94 -11.84 -14.35
CA ASP A 145 14.30 -10.59 -15.04
C ASP A 145 15.04 -9.58 -14.13
N TYR A 146 15.21 -9.88 -12.83
CA TYR A 146 15.84 -8.96 -11.87
C TYR A 146 17.26 -8.52 -12.25
N GLY A 147 18.00 -9.34 -13.00
CA GLY A 147 19.33 -9.02 -13.51
C GLY A 147 19.33 -8.35 -14.90
N ASN A 148 18.22 -8.41 -15.63
CA ASN A 148 18.11 -7.96 -17.01
C ASN A 148 17.69 -6.49 -17.10
N SER A 149 18.63 -5.59 -17.43
CA SER A 149 18.36 -4.15 -17.51
C SER A 149 17.34 -3.78 -18.59
N ALA A 150 17.33 -4.47 -19.74
CA ALA A 150 16.38 -4.21 -20.80
C ALA A 150 14.95 -4.62 -20.39
N ALA A 151 14.79 -5.80 -19.79
CA ALA A 151 13.51 -6.26 -19.27
C ALA A 151 12.98 -5.35 -18.16
N ILE A 152 13.84 -4.87 -17.24
CA ILE A 152 13.45 -3.90 -16.20
C ILE A 152 12.96 -2.58 -16.84
N SER A 153 13.67 -2.07 -17.85
CA SER A 153 13.28 -0.82 -18.52
C SER A 153 11.95 -0.95 -19.25
N GLU A 154 11.74 -2.04 -19.97
CA GLU A 154 10.47 -2.34 -20.65
C GLU A 154 9.32 -2.49 -19.64
N PHE A 155 9.57 -3.21 -18.55
CA PHE A 155 8.61 -3.36 -17.45
C PHE A 155 8.19 -2.00 -16.89
N ILE A 156 9.15 -1.10 -16.57
CA ILE A 156 8.86 0.23 -16.04
C ILE A 156 8.10 1.08 -17.04
N SER A 157 8.44 1.01 -18.33
CA SER A 157 7.72 1.73 -19.40
C SER A 157 6.26 1.30 -19.48
N ARG A 158 5.97 -0.01 -19.38
CA ARG A 158 4.59 -0.52 -19.35
C ARG A 158 3.81 -0.04 -18.12
N LEU A 159 4.47 0.02 -16.96
CA LEU A 159 3.82 0.57 -15.75
C LEU A 159 3.54 2.07 -15.88
N ASP A 160 4.41 2.81 -16.55
CA ASP A 160 4.23 4.24 -16.79
C ASP A 160 2.98 4.54 -17.64
N GLU A 161 2.66 3.63 -18.57
CA GLU A 161 1.42 3.67 -19.36
C GLU A 161 0.18 3.29 -18.54
N ASP A 162 0.30 2.29 -17.64
CA ASP A 162 -0.84 1.75 -16.91
C ASP A 162 -1.25 2.59 -15.72
N PHE A 163 -0.29 3.06 -14.93
CA PHE A 163 -0.56 3.70 -13.65
C PHE A 163 -0.69 5.21 -13.81
N ILE A 164 -1.88 5.76 -13.52
CA ILE A 164 -2.12 7.21 -13.57
C ILE A 164 -1.36 7.95 -12.46
N LEU A 165 -1.21 7.31 -11.31
CA LEU A 165 -0.49 7.83 -10.15
C LEU A 165 0.28 6.71 -9.45
N VAL A 166 1.54 6.96 -9.13
CA VAL A 166 2.30 6.12 -8.20
C VAL A 166 2.66 6.97 -6.98
N ILE A 167 2.03 6.66 -5.87
CA ILE A 167 2.24 7.30 -4.57
C ILE A 167 3.65 7.00 -4.10
N ILE A 168 4.40 8.01 -3.73
CA ILE A 168 5.71 7.88 -3.08
C ILE A 168 5.52 8.16 -1.60
N LEU A 169 5.79 7.18 -0.75
CA LEU A 169 5.47 7.25 0.68
C LEU A 169 6.14 8.45 1.39
N GLU A 170 7.30 8.87 0.92
CA GLU A 170 8.03 10.05 1.42
C GLU A 170 7.35 11.39 1.05
N TYR A 171 6.45 11.36 0.07
CA TYR A 171 5.61 12.46 -0.41
C TYR A 171 4.12 12.11 -0.28
N LEU A 172 3.75 11.46 0.84
CA LEU A 172 2.40 10.92 1.01
C LEU A 172 1.32 12.00 0.95
N ASP A 173 1.52 13.11 1.62
CA ASP A 173 0.53 14.19 1.66
C ASP A 173 0.29 14.80 0.27
N GLU A 174 1.38 15.06 -0.48
CA GLU A 174 1.32 15.53 -1.86
C GLU A 174 0.62 14.53 -2.76
N SER A 175 0.98 13.26 -2.63
CA SER A 175 0.39 12.16 -3.40
C SER A 175 -1.11 12.01 -3.11
N LEU A 176 -1.54 12.19 -1.85
CA LEU A 176 -2.95 12.09 -1.47
C LEU A 176 -3.79 13.27 -2.00
N VAL A 177 -3.22 14.48 -2.05
CA VAL A 177 -3.90 15.62 -2.67
C VAL A 177 -4.04 15.42 -4.19
N LEU A 178 -3.01 14.89 -4.86
CA LEU A 178 -3.12 14.49 -6.27
C LEU A 178 -4.18 13.38 -6.46
N LEU A 179 -4.16 12.36 -5.61
CA LEU A 179 -5.15 11.27 -5.64
C LEU A 179 -6.57 11.81 -5.51
N LYS A 180 -6.80 12.70 -4.54
CA LYS A 180 -8.09 13.37 -4.34
C LYS A 180 -8.57 14.06 -5.63
N ARG A 181 -7.68 14.81 -6.30
CA ARG A 181 -8.00 15.51 -7.55
C ARG A 181 -8.31 14.56 -8.70
N ILE A 182 -7.50 13.51 -8.86
CA ILE A 182 -7.65 12.50 -9.92
C ILE A 182 -8.95 11.72 -9.76
N LEU A 183 -9.30 11.32 -8.52
CA LEU A 183 -10.49 10.51 -8.24
C LEU A 183 -11.74 11.36 -7.94
N CYS A 184 -11.66 12.69 -8.01
CA CYS A 184 -12.73 13.61 -7.60
C CYS A 184 -13.26 13.32 -6.18
N TRP A 185 -12.35 12.95 -5.27
CA TRP A 185 -12.66 12.67 -3.87
C TRP A 185 -12.77 13.95 -3.05
N GLU A 186 -13.49 13.84 -1.92
CA GLU A 186 -13.56 14.91 -0.93
C GLU A 186 -12.32 14.89 0.00
N MET A 187 -12.03 16.04 0.62
CA MET A 187 -10.92 16.17 1.57
C MET A 187 -11.01 15.14 2.72
N GLN A 188 -12.24 14.86 3.21
CA GLN A 188 -12.46 13.88 4.26
C GLN A 188 -12.08 12.45 3.85
N ASP A 189 -12.13 12.10 2.55
CA ASP A 189 -11.88 10.75 2.06
C ASP A 189 -10.38 10.39 2.09
N ILE A 190 -9.51 11.40 2.03
CA ILE A 190 -8.06 11.23 2.10
C ILE A 190 -7.44 11.41 3.50
N ILE A 191 -8.27 11.68 4.53
CA ILE A 191 -7.80 11.78 5.93
C ILE A 191 -7.38 10.39 6.44
N TYR A 192 -6.23 10.33 7.12
CA TYR A 192 -5.70 9.10 7.67
C TYR A 192 -5.09 9.30 9.07
N ILE A 193 -4.99 8.22 9.85
CA ILE A 193 -4.20 8.20 11.08
C ILE A 193 -2.97 7.32 10.84
N PRO A 194 -1.75 7.84 11.02
CA PRO A 194 -0.55 7.05 10.85
C PRO A 194 -0.47 5.98 11.95
N VAL A 195 -0.77 4.74 11.57
CA VAL A 195 -0.57 3.54 12.39
C VAL A 195 0.77 2.90 12.00
N ASN A 196 1.39 2.13 12.89
CA ASN A 196 2.69 1.45 12.61
C ASN A 196 3.92 2.36 12.40
N VAL A 197 3.90 3.58 12.94
CA VAL A 197 5.04 4.51 12.91
C VAL A 197 6.21 4.06 13.83
N ARG A 198 6.19 2.81 14.30
CA ARG A 198 7.16 2.30 15.30
C ARG A 198 8.62 2.43 14.88
N PHE A 199 8.89 2.37 13.58
CA PHE A 199 10.25 2.39 13.05
C PHE A 199 10.92 3.77 13.11
N SER A 200 10.18 4.86 12.87
CA SER A 200 10.78 6.20 12.84
C SER A 200 11.24 6.67 14.22
N ARG A 201 10.51 6.31 15.30
CA ARG A 201 10.86 6.73 16.68
C ARG A 201 12.03 5.92 17.29
N ARG A 202 12.18 4.63 16.96
CA ARG A 202 13.34 3.82 17.38
C ARG A 202 14.59 4.13 16.57
N SER A 203 14.45 4.36 15.27
CA SER A 203 15.55 4.74 14.36
C SER A 203 16.12 6.13 14.70
N GLN A 204 15.30 7.08 15.15
CA GLN A 204 15.79 8.38 15.63
C GLN A 204 16.57 8.31 16.96
N ARG A 205 16.33 7.30 17.82
CA ARG A 205 17.10 7.10 19.06
C ARG A 205 18.43 6.39 18.84
N SER A 206 18.61 5.65 17.75
CA SER A 206 19.88 5.03 17.37
C SER A 206 20.66 5.95 16.42
N LYS A 207 21.23 7.03 16.93
CA LYS A 207 22.05 7.98 16.16
C LYS A 207 23.35 7.37 15.58
N THR A 208 23.67 6.10 15.81
CA THR A 208 25.00 5.55 15.55
C THR A 208 25.09 4.38 14.56
N ALA A 209 23.97 3.76 14.17
CA ALA A 209 24.04 2.56 13.32
C ALA A 209 23.22 2.73 12.02
N LYS A 210 23.84 3.25 10.98
CA LYS A 210 23.30 3.35 9.63
C LYS A 210 24.04 2.40 8.68
N LEU A 211 23.37 1.99 7.60
CA LEU A 211 24.05 1.37 6.46
C LEU A 211 25.05 2.38 5.89
N ASN A 212 26.28 1.94 5.64
CA ASN A 212 27.31 2.77 5.05
C ASN A 212 27.19 2.79 3.51
N LYS A 213 28.01 3.58 2.83
CA LYS A 213 28.00 3.68 1.36
C LYS A 213 28.22 2.34 0.64
N LYS A 214 29.05 1.45 1.20
CA LYS A 214 29.31 0.12 0.66
C LYS A 214 28.07 -0.78 0.80
N ASP A 215 27.42 -0.75 1.97
CA ASP A 215 26.21 -1.51 2.22
C ASP A 215 25.08 -1.07 1.28
N ILE A 216 24.90 0.25 1.10
CA ILE A 216 23.91 0.81 0.15
C ILE A 216 24.23 0.40 -1.28
N LYS A 217 25.51 0.44 -1.71
CA LYS A 217 25.92 -0.02 -3.05
C LYS A 217 25.64 -1.52 -3.26
N ASN A 218 25.83 -2.33 -2.23
CA ASN A 218 25.49 -3.76 -2.28
C ASN A 218 23.97 -3.96 -2.39
N LEU A 219 23.20 -3.19 -1.62
CA LEU A 219 21.74 -3.21 -1.71
C LEU A 219 21.23 -2.76 -3.09
N GLN A 220 21.83 -1.70 -3.66
CA GLN A 220 21.50 -1.25 -5.02
C GLN A 220 21.73 -2.33 -6.09
N LYS A 221 22.78 -3.15 -5.93
CA LYS A 221 23.02 -4.29 -6.81
C LYS A 221 21.98 -5.39 -6.61
N TYR A 222 21.65 -5.68 -5.36
CA TYR A 222 20.71 -6.74 -4.99
C TYR A 222 19.26 -6.39 -5.35
N ASN A 223 18.85 -5.14 -5.15
CA ASN A 223 17.50 -4.63 -5.40
C ASN A 223 17.46 -3.66 -6.60
N LYS A 224 18.21 -3.96 -7.66
CA LYS A 224 18.38 -3.08 -8.81
C LYS A 224 17.07 -2.59 -9.40
N ALA A 225 16.09 -3.48 -9.58
CA ALA A 225 14.80 -3.15 -10.15
C ALA A 225 14.03 -2.17 -9.27
N ASP A 226 14.01 -2.37 -7.96
CA ASP A 226 13.34 -1.48 -7.02
C ASP A 226 13.92 -0.06 -7.01
N PHE A 227 15.26 0.06 -7.11
CA PHE A 227 15.90 1.37 -7.18
C PHE A 227 15.56 2.11 -8.48
N LEU A 228 15.54 1.41 -9.61
CA LEU A 228 15.17 2.01 -10.90
C LEU A 228 13.69 2.39 -10.94
N LEU A 229 12.81 1.50 -10.48
CA LEU A 229 11.37 1.72 -10.40
C LEU A 229 11.08 2.96 -9.53
N TYR A 230 11.65 3.01 -8.33
CA TYR A 230 11.46 4.13 -7.41
C TYR A 230 11.97 5.46 -7.99
N ASP A 231 13.16 5.47 -8.58
CA ASP A 231 13.76 6.71 -9.12
C ASP A 231 12.90 7.31 -10.25
N ILE A 232 12.39 6.47 -11.15
CA ILE A 232 11.55 6.90 -12.27
C ILE A 232 10.21 7.44 -11.75
N PHE A 233 9.49 6.68 -10.93
CA PHE A 233 8.18 7.13 -10.45
C PHE A 233 8.25 8.27 -9.44
N LYS A 234 9.33 8.38 -8.68
CA LYS A 234 9.57 9.58 -7.86
C LYS A 234 9.75 10.83 -8.73
N LYS A 235 10.53 10.75 -9.82
CA LYS A 235 10.69 11.87 -10.77
C LYS A 235 9.35 12.23 -11.41
N ARG A 236 8.58 11.23 -11.82
CA ARG A 236 7.23 11.43 -12.37
C ARG A 236 6.30 12.13 -11.38
N LEU A 237 6.25 11.67 -10.12
CA LEU A 237 5.44 12.31 -9.09
C LEU A 237 5.86 13.77 -8.88
N LEU A 238 7.17 14.04 -8.77
CA LEU A 238 7.67 15.41 -8.60
C LEU A 238 7.30 16.31 -9.78
N PHE A 239 7.32 15.77 -11.01
CA PHE A 239 6.83 16.46 -12.20
C PHE A 239 5.32 16.75 -12.10
N GLN A 240 4.49 15.76 -11.73
CA GLN A 240 3.04 15.94 -11.54
C GLN A 240 2.73 17.01 -10.47
N ILE A 241 3.52 17.07 -9.39
CA ILE A 241 3.39 18.10 -8.35
C ILE A 241 3.79 19.48 -8.87
N GLN A 242 4.82 19.57 -9.69
CA GLN A 242 5.30 20.84 -10.28
C GLN A 242 4.35 21.35 -11.36
N ASP A 243 3.76 20.46 -12.15
CA ASP A 243 2.81 20.76 -13.23
C ASP A 243 1.39 21.05 -12.71
N ALA A 244 1.13 20.75 -11.44
CA ALA A 244 -0.13 21.06 -10.81
C ALA A 244 -0.36 22.58 -10.73
N ASP A 245 -1.62 22.99 -10.81
CA ASP A 245 -2.00 24.41 -10.80
C ASP A 245 -1.54 25.16 -9.54
N ILE A 246 -1.65 26.50 -9.59
CA ILE A 246 -1.20 27.40 -8.51
C ILE A 246 -1.88 27.13 -7.17
N ASP A 247 -3.08 26.52 -7.20
CA ASP A 247 -3.85 26.22 -6.00
C ASP A 247 -3.35 24.98 -5.26
N PHE A 248 -2.58 24.11 -5.92
CA PHE A 248 -2.12 22.84 -5.34
C PHE A 248 -1.40 23.03 -4.00
N GLN A 249 -0.48 23.97 -3.92
CA GLN A 249 0.29 24.21 -2.69
C GLN A 249 -0.59 24.75 -1.56
N SER A 250 -1.59 25.53 -1.89
CA SER A 250 -2.55 26.06 -0.92
C SER A 250 -3.51 24.97 -0.43
N GLU A 251 -3.97 24.09 -1.31
CA GLU A 251 -4.76 22.90 -0.96
C GLU A 251 -3.97 21.94 -0.10
N LEU A 252 -2.72 21.65 -0.43
CA LEU A 252 -1.82 20.83 0.37
C LEU A 252 -1.61 21.40 1.78
N LYS A 253 -1.44 22.72 1.89
CA LYS A 253 -1.35 23.38 3.19
C LYS A 253 -2.63 23.22 4.01
N GLN A 254 -3.80 23.36 3.38
CA GLN A 254 -5.09 23.14 4.02
C GLN A 254 -5.25 21.67 4.45
N PHE A 255 -4.92 20.72 3.59
CA PHE A 255 -4.92 19.30 3.91
C PHE A 255 -4.07 19.00 5.15
N ARG A 256 -2.82 19.47 5.18
CA ARG A 256 -1.91 19.27 6.34
C ARG A 256 -2.45 19.88 7.63
N LYS A 257 -3.09 21.03 7.53
CA LYS A 257 -3.76 21.66 8.69
C LYS A 257 -4.88 20.78 9.24
N ILE A 258 -5.78 20.30 8.36
CA ILE A 258 -6.89 19.41 8.74
C ILE A 258 -6.34 18.09 9.30
N GLN A 259 -5.37 17.47 8.60
CA GLN A 259 -4.72 16.22 9.03
C GLN A 259 -4.12 16.34 10.44
N SER A 260 -3.48 17.45 10.75
CA SER A 260 -2.94 17.74 12.09
C SER A 260 -4.04 17.89 13.14
N GLN A 261 -5.14 18.57 12.83
CA GLN A 261 -6.29 18.73 13.72
C GLN A 261 -6.92 17.36 14.04
N VAL A 262 -7.16 16.54 13.01
CA VAL A 262 -7.74 15.21 13.15
C VAL A 262 -6.81 14.30 13.95
N TYR A 263 -5.51 14.31 13.65
CA TYR A 263 -4.53 13.52 14.43
C TYR A 263 -4.54 13.86 15.92
N VAL A 264 -4.53 15.15 16.26
CA VAL A 264 -4.57 15.61 17.67
C VAL A 264 -5.89 15.22 18.32
N PHE A 265 -7.01 15.39 17.64
CA PHE A 265 -8.35 15.02 18.11
C PHE A 265 -8.44 13.52 18.41
N CYS A 266 -8.08 12.68 17.46
CA CYS A 266 -8.15 11.22 17.62
C CYS A 266 -7.19 10.71 18.70
N LYS A 267 -6.01 11.32 18.85
CA LYS A 267 -5.06 10.96 19.90
C LYS A 267 -5.54 11.29 21.31
N LYS A 268 -6.34 12.34 21.45
CA LYS A 268 -6.87 12.78 22.76
C LYS A 268 -8.15 12.06 23.18
N TRP A 269 -8.73 11.21 22.32
CA TRP A 269 -9.98 10.47 22.58
C TRP A 269 -11.11 11.36 23.12
N LEU A 270 -11.33 12.52 22.51
CA LEU A 270 -12.37 13.46 22.93
C LEU A 270 -13.76 12.88 22.65
N LYS A 271 -14.70 13.04 23.61
CA LYS A 271 -16.08 12.53 23.50
C LYS A 271 -16.99 13.35 22.57
N ARG A 272 -16.55 14.53 22.13
CA ARG A 272 -17.30 15.42 21.21
C ARG A 272 -16.80 15.25 19.77
N ASN A 273 -17.57 15.67 18.77
CA ASN A 273 -17.14 15.70 17.39
C ASN A 273 -16.19 16.87 17.13
N LEU A 274 -15.23 16.67 16.20
CA LEU A 274 -14.40 17.72 15.63
C LEU A 274 -15.11 18.24 14.36
N ILE A 275 -15.41 19.53 14.33
CA ILE A 275 -15.99 20.19 13.16
C ILE A 275 -14.83 20.79 12.34
N ILE A 276 -14.78 20.42 11.06
CA ILE A 276 -13.90 21.03 10.06
C ILE A 276 -14.76 21.97 9.22
N PHE A 277 -14.49 23.26 9.33
CA PHE A 277 -15.23 24.28 8.58
C PHE A 277 -14.89 24.23 7.09
N GLU A 278 -15.82 24.69 6.28
CA GLU A 278 -15.65 24.80 4.84
C GLU A 278 -14.48 25.72 4.45
N SER A 279 -13.91 25.43 3.32
CA SER A 279 -12.88 26.26 2.68
C SER A 279 -13.00 26.14 1.16
N LYS A 280 -12.16 26.82 0.40
CA LYS A 280 -12.09 26.66 -1.07
C LYS A 280 -11.89 25.18 -1.49
N TRP A 281 -11.29 24.33 -0.66
CA TRP A 281 -10.88 22.95 -1.00
C TRP A 281 -11.65 21.86 -0.27
N ASN A 282 -12.57 22.21 0.61
CA ASN A 282 -13.39 21.24 1.32
C ASN A 282 -14.75 21.83 1.72
N SER A 283 -15.81 21.05 1.61
CA SER A 283 -17.08 21.30 2.28
C SER A 283 -16.92 21.14 3.79
N MET A 284 -17.86 21.66 4.57
CA MET A 284 -17.90 21.40 6.02
C MET A 284 -18.15 19.92 6.30
N PHE A 285 -17.36 19.33 7.20
CA PHE A 285 -17.57 17.95 7.65
C PHE A 285 -17.18 17.77 9.13
N THR A 286 -17.61 16.67 9.71
CA THR A 286 -17.29 16.30 11.10
C THR A 286 -16.51 15.02 11.18
N ILE A 287 -15.60 14.95 12.16
CA ILE A 287 -14.90 13.73 12.56
C ILE A 287 -15.40 13.35 13.96
N SER A 288 -16.04 12.20 14.08
CA SER A 288 -16.49 11.62 15.34
C SER A 288 -15.41 10.75 15.99
N PRO A 289 -15.55 10.39 17.28
CA PRO A 289 -14.70 9.36 17.90
C PRO A 289 -14.76 8.01 17.17
N VAL A 290 -15.91 7.66 16.57
CA VAL A 290 -16.08 6.43 15.79
C VAL A 290 -15.25 6.49 14.49
N ASP A 291 -15.18 7.65 13.83
CA ASP A 291 -14.31 7.83 12.66
C ASP A 291 -12.83 7.63 13.01
N CYS A 292 -12.41 8.11 14.20
CA CYS A 292 -11.05 7.86 14.69
C CYS A 292 -10.77 6.35 14.86
N LEU A 293 -11.72 5.61 15.46
CA LEU A 293 -11.61 4.16 15.57
C LEU A 293 -11.51 3.49 14.21
N ASN A 294 -12.40 3.86 13.29
CA ASN A 294 -12.41 3.32 11.93
C ASN A 294 -11.11 3.58 11.18
N MET A 295 -10.52 4.78 11.31
CA MET A 295 -9.22 5.10 10.72
C MET A 295 -8.05 4.31 11.31
N MET A 296 -8.16 3.85 12.57
CA MET A 296 -7.12 3.10 13.26
C MET A 296 -7.36 1.58 13.28
N ARG A 297 -8.47 1.10 12.72
CA ARG A 297 -8.81 -0.33 12.71
C ARG A 297 -7.71 -1.15 12.04
N ASP A 298 -7.49 -2.31 12.60
CA ASP A 298 -6.61 -3.33 12.03
C ASP A 298 -7.13 -3.78 10.66
N GLU A 299 -6.21 -3.94 9.72
CA GLU A 299 -6.52 -4.27 8.34
C GLU A 299 -7.26 -5.60 8.22
N LEU A 300 -6.80 -6.65 8.91
CA LEU A 300 -7.40 -7.99 8.82
C LEU A 300 -8.85 -7.98 9.32
N ASN A 301 -9.13 -7.25 10.39
CA ASN A 301 -10.48 -7.12 10.92
C ASN A 301 -11.42 -6.39 9.96
N VAL A 302 -10.96 -5.30 9.32
CA VAL A 302 -11.74 -4.56 8.33
C VAL A 302 -12.06 -5.44 7.12
N VAL A 303 -11.06 -6.14 6.59
CA VAL A 303 -11.24 -7.05 5.44
C VAL A 303 -12.20 -8.18 5.78
N LYS A 304 -12.03 -8.85 6.93
CA LYS A 304 -12.90 -9.95 7.37
C LYS A 304 -14.36 -9.51 7.46
N GLU A 305 -14.65 -8.43 8.18
CA GLU A 305 -16.01 -7.92 8.29
C GLU A 305 -16.64 -7.55 6.94
N THR A 306 -15.82 -7.05 6.02
CA THR A 306 -16.33 -6.70 4.67
C THR A 306 -16.63 -7.95 3.86
N ILE A 307 -15.80 -9.01 3.99
CA ILE A 307 -16.04 -10.32 3.36
C ILE A 307 -17.33 -10.94 3.92
N ASP A 308 -17.51 -10.92 5.24
CA ASP A 308 -18.69 -11.51 5.89
C ASP A 308 -19.97 -10.81 5.40
N LYS A 309 -19.99 -9.47 5.32
CA LYS A 309 -21.12 -8.70 4.77
C LYS A 309 -21.38 -8.98 3.28
N ALA A 310 -20.34 -9.11 2.47
CA ALA A 310 -20.49 -9.38 1.05
C ALA A 310 -21.03 -10.79 0.80
N ASN A 311 -20.58 -11.78 1.58
CA ASN A 311 -21.11 -13.14 1.51
C ASN A 311 -22.59 -13.21 1.96
N GLU A 312 -22.94 -12.53 3.05
CA GLU A 312 -24.32 -12.44 3.54
C GLU A 312 -25.23 -11.81 2.47
N LYS A 313 -24.82 -10.70 1.89
CA LYS A 313 -25.54 -10.05 0.78
C LYS A 313 -25.78 -11.00 -0.40
N TYR A 314 -24.73 -11.75 -0.79
CA TYR A 314 -24.83 -12.70 -1.90
C TYR A 314 -25.77 -13.88 -1.57
N VAL A 315 -25.71 -14.44 -0.36
CA VAL A 315 -26.59 -15.55 0.08
C VAL A 315 -28.06 -15.09 0.08
N LEU A 316 -28.36 -13.92 0.64
CA LEU A 316 -29.72 -13.37 0.64
C LEU A 316 -30.27 -13.19 -0.77
N TRP A 317 -29.45 -12.65 -1.68
CA TRP A 317 -29.85 -12.51 -3.08
C TRP A 317 -30.09 -13.87 -3.75
N SER A 318 -29.22 -14.85 -3.59
CA SER A 318 -29.36 -16.17 -4.22
C SER A 318 -30.59 -16.94 -3.70
N GLN A 319 -31.00 -16.73 -2.45
CA GLN A 319 -32.23 -17.30 -1.89
C GLN A 319 -33.48 -16.64 -2.48
N ALA A 320 -33.47 -15.32 -2.67
CA ALA A 320 -34.58 -14.59 -3.28
C ALA A 320 -34.81 -15.04 -4.73
N GLU A 321 -33.76 -15.18 -5.53
CA GLU A 321 -33.86 -15.68 -6.92
C GLU A 321 -34.45 -17.11 -7.00
N GLN A 322 -34.16 -17.97 -6.02
CA GLN A 322 -34.69 -19.35 -5.96
C GLN A 322 -36.18 -19.41 -5.56
N THR A 323 -36.69 -18.34 -4.94
CA THR A 323 -38.14 -18.28 -4.54
C THR A 323 -39.03 -17.65 -5.61
N GLU A 324 -38.46 -17.04 -6.67
CA GLU A 324 -39.21 -16.49 -7.80
C GLU A 324 -39.44 -17.49 -8.96
N TYR A 325 -38.92 -18.74 -8.82
CA TYR A 325 -39.17 -19.85 -9.73
C TYR A 325 -39.93 -20.98 -9.02
#